data_c35115e885b069bc2ea0d7049992abce
#
_entry.id   c35115e885b069bc2ea0d7049992abce
#
_cell.length_a   1.000
_cell.length_b   1.000
_cell.length_c   1.000
_cell.angle_alpha   90.00
_cell.angle_beta   90.00
_cell.angle_gamma   90.00
#
_symmetry.space_group_name_H-M   'P 1'
#
loop_
_entity.id
_entity.type
_entity.pdbx_description
1 polymer ?
#
loop_
_entity_poly.entity_id
_entity_poly.type
_entity_poly.pdbx_seq_one_letter_code
_entity_poly.pdbx_strand_id
1 'polypeptide(L)'
;MQEVMQYMKIMFASLGCDKNLVDTENMLGILNDKGFEFTDDETQADVIVVNTCCFIGDAKQESINTILEMAQHKEDAVCKALIVTGCLAHRYKDEIIKEIPEVDAFLGTTSYDKIAEVVTSVLEGKGFNVVDDANRLPIVKEKRIITTPGYFEYLKIAEGCDKHCTYCIIPKVRGNFRSYPVEYLVEQAKHLVHNGARELILVAQETTLYGTDLYGKKSLPMLIHELAKIEDLKWIRIQYCYPEEINDELIEAIKNEPKVCHYLDMPIQHASDNVLKRMGRKTDKQELLDIVAKLRKEIPDIALRTTLIAGFPGETQADHEEVMEFIDEVEFDRLGVFTYSREEDTPAATMPDQIDQNTMDEWRDELMALQQEISIDKSAQMVGKTIDVMVEGYIAEDNTYVGRSYKDAPNVDGMVFFECGRELMSGDFVSVKITGSTEYDLMGIMEENV
;
A
#
# COMPACT_ATOMS: atom_id res chain seq x y z
N MET A 1 -39.26 3.44 8.06
CA MET A 1 -38.01 2.71 7.93
C MET A 1 -36.91 3.55 7.28
N GLN A 2 -37.11 4.14 6.12
CA GLN A 2 -36.08 5.03 5.52
C GLN A 2 -35.67 6.21 6.42
N GLU A 3 -36.62 6.86 7.09
CA GLU A 3 -36.30 7.98 8.02
C GLU A 3 -35.52 7.55 9.27
N VAL A 4 -35.63 6.31 9.74
CA VAL A 4 -34.89 5.81 10.92
C VAL A 4 -33.48 5.38 10.55
N MET A 5 -33.26 4.94 9.32
CA MET A 5 -31.94 4.54 8.80
C MET A 5 -31.01 5.74 8.56
N GLN A 6 -31.57 6.92 8.35
CA GLN A 6 -30.86 8.16 8.04
C GLN A 6 -30.06 8.75 9.23
N TYR A 7 -30.28 8.24 10.45
CA TYR A 7 -29.57 8.68 11.65
C TYR A 7 -28.68 7.59 12.27
N MET A 8 -28.50 6.47 11.57
CA MET A 8 -27.63 5.40 12.05
C MET A 8 -26.18 5.73 11.77
N LYS A 9 -25.36 5.57 12.80
CA LYS A 9 -23.93 5.82 12.73
C LYS A 9 -23.18 4.55 12.37
N ILE A 10 -22.32 4.64 11.39
CA ILE A 10 -21.47 3.55 10.93
C ILE A 10 -20.01 3.87 11.27
N MET A 11 -19.33 2.89 11.84
CA MET A 11 -17.89 2.93 12.08
C MET A 11 -17.19 1.96 11.14
N PHE A 12 -16.00 2.33 10.67
CA PHE A 12 -15.10 1.47 9.92
C PHE A 12 -13.80 1.25 10.68
N ALA A 13 -13.44 -0.01 10.89
CA ALA A 13 -12.09 -0.43 11.22
C ALA A 13 -11.41 -0.93 9.93
N SER A 14 -10.48 -0.14 9.38
CA SER A 14 -9.78 -0.47 8.13
C SER A 14 -8.39 -0.98 8.41
N LEU A 15 -8.15 -2.26 8.13
CA LEU A 15 -6.89 -2.95 8.39
C LEU A 15 -6.16 -3.29 7.08
N GLY A 16 -4.86 -3.53 7.20
CA GLY A 16 -4.01 -4.03 6.13
C GLY A 16 -3.42 -2.92 5.26
N CYS A 17 -3.55 -3.02 3.95
CA CYS A 17 -2.80 -2.22 3.00
C CYS A 17 -3.59 -1.03 2.41
N ASP A 18 -2.87 -0.17 1.69
CA ASP A 18 -3.38 0.95 0.90
C ASP A 18 -4.54 0.57 -0.05
N LYS A 19 -4.51 -0.64 -0.64
CA LYS A 19 -5.60 -1.14 -1.49
C LYS A 19 -6.88 -1.39 -0.69
N ASN A 20 -6.76 -1.92 0.55
CA ASN A 20 -7.89 -2.05 1.47
C ASN A 20 -8.42 -0.69 1.91
N LEU A 21 -7.53 0.28 2.14
CA LEU A 21 -7.93 1.65 2.48
C LEU A 21 -8.79 2.27 1.38
N VAL A 22 -8.35 2.16 0.11
CA VAL A 22 -9.14 2.62 -1.05
C VAL A 22 -10.51 1.93 -1.11
N ASP A 23 -10.59 0.62 -0.81
CA ASP A 23 -11.86 -0.10 -0.75
C ASP A 23 -12.76 0.44 0.36
N THR A 24 -12.21 0.73 1.56
CA THR A 24 -12.94 1.35 2.68
C THR A 24 -13.50 2.72 2.28
N GLU A 25 -12.69 3.58 1.67
CA GLU A 25 -13.12 4.93 1.28
C GLU A 25 -14.17 4.93 0.18
N ASN A 26 -14.14 3.95 -0.72
CA ASN A 26 -15.22 3.72 -1.68
C ASN A 26 -16.52 3.28 -0.96
N MET A 27 -16.44 2.38 0.02
CA MET A 27 -17.60 1.97 0.82
C MET A 27 -18.20 3.14 1.61
N LEU A 28 -17.35 3.99 2.20
CA LEU A 28 -17.78 5.21 2.86
C LEU A 28 -18.53 6.14 1.89
N GLY A 29 -18.00 6.32 0.68
CA GLY A 29 -18.65 7.13 -0.36
C GLY A 29 -20.04 6.61 -0.74
N ILE A 30 -20.18 5.30 -0.95
CA ILE A 30 -21.45 4.64 -1.27
C ILE A 30 -22.47 4.83 -0.14
N LEU A 31 -22.05 4.65 1.11
CA LEU A 31 -22.93 4.80 2.28
C LEU A 31 -23.34 6.26 2.51
N ASN A 32 -22.43 7.20 2.33
CA ASN A 32 -22.72 8.63 2.42
C ASN A 32 -23.77 9.07 1.36
N ASP A 33 -23.68 8.55 0.14
CA ASP A 33 -24.67 8.81 -0.91
C ASP A 33 -26.08 8.27 -0.54
N LYS A 34 -26.14 7.27 0.31
CA LYS A 34 -27.37 6.73 0.88
C LYS A 34 -27.85 7.46 2.14
N GLY A 35 -27.08 8.44 2.65
CA GLY A 35 -27.43 9.29 3.78
C GLY A 35 -27.12 8.69 5.15
N PHE A 36 -26.21 7.70 5.23
CA PHE A 36 -25.71 7.20 6.51
C PHE A 36 -24.73 8.20 7.12
N GLU A 37 -24.71 8.27 8.46
CA GLU A 37 -23.75 9.04 9.24
C GLU A 37 -22.55 8.18 9.66
N PHE A 38 -21.40 8.81 9.93
CA PHE A 38 -20.19 8.11 10.37
C PHE A 38 -19.77 8.57 11.77
N THR A 39 -19.06 7.68 12.46
CA THR A 39 -18.48 7.97 13.77
C THR A 39 -17.11 7.28 13.86
N ASP A 40 -16.22 7.87 14.64
CA ASP A 40 -14.94 7.29 15.09
C ASP A 40 -15.04 6.71 16.53
N ASP A 41 -16.20 6.87 17.19
CA ASP A 41 -16.48 6.33 18.52
C ASP A 41 -17.25 5.00 18.39
N GLU A 42 -16.57 3.91 18.67
CA GLU A 42 -17.06 2.54 18.60
C GLU A 42 -18.27 2.30 19.49
N THR A 43 -18.37 3.03 20.63
CA THR A 43 -19.47 2.91 21.57
C THR A 43 -20.76 3.55 21.07
N GLN A 44 -20.70 4.42 20.06
CA GLN A 44 -21.83 5.10 19.43
C GLN A 44 -22.21 4.53 18.08
N ALA A 45 -21.47 3.55 17.56
CA ALA A 45 -21.70 2.96 16.26
C ALA A 45 -22.90 1.99 16.28
N ASP A 46 -23.93 2.26 15.47
CA ASP A 46 -25.04 1.33 15.25
C ASP A 46 -24.62 0.14 14.37
N VAL A 47 -23.67 0.36 13.45
CA VAL A 47 -23.09 -0.67 12.58
C VAL A 47 -21.58 -0.52 12.59
N ILE A 48 -20.89 -1.62 12.80
CA ILE A 48 -19.43 -1.67 12.70
C ILE A 48 -19.05 -2.51 11.48
N VAL A 49 -18.16 -1.96 10.62
CA VAL A 49 -17.62 -2.64 9.45
C VAL A 49 -16.12 -2.81 9.64
N VAL A 50 -15.64 -4.05 9.67
CA VAL A 50 -14.21 -4.38 9.76
C VAL A 50 -13.71 -4.81 8.39
N ASN A 51 -12.88 -3.97 7.75
CA ASN A 51 -12.20 -4.31 6.51
C ASN A 51 -10.87 -4.97 6.83
N THR A 52 -10.74 -6.26 6.49
CA THR A 52 -9.74 -7.19 7.01
C THR A 52 -8.62 -7.52 6.03
N CYS A 53 -7.47 -7.89 6.58
CA CYS A 53 -6.32 -8.41 5.84
C CYS A 53 -6.05 -9.89 6.22
N CYS A 54 -5.46 -10.65 5.29
CA CYS A 54 -4.98 -12.01 5.54
C CYS A 54 -3.75 -12.35 4.68
N PHE A 55 -2.93 -11.34 4.38
CA PHE A 55 -1.78 -11.52 3.50
C PHE A 55 -0.65 -12.30 4.18
N ILE A 56 -0.41 -12.04 5.45
CA ILE A 56 0.54 -12.75 6.31
C ILE A 56 -0.11 -13.10 7.65
N GLY A 57 0.50 -14.02 8.41
CA GLY A 57 -0.01 -14.52 9.69
C GLY A 57 -0.36 -13.41 10.68
N ASP A 58 0.52 -12.42 10.84
CA ASP A 58 0.33 -11.30 11.77
C ASP A 58 -0.89 -10.44 11.39
N ALA A 59 -1.04 -10.09 10.10
CA ALA A 59 -2.19 -9.33 9.62
C ALA A 59 -3.52 -10.10 9.75
N LYS A 60 -3.46 -11.43 9.63
CA LYS A 60 -4.59 -12.31 9.89
C LYS A 60 -4.98 -12.29 11.37
N GLN A 61 -4.00 -12.40 12.27
CA GLN A 61 -4.23 -12.35 13.71
C GLN A 61 -4.77 -10.99 14.16
N GLU A 62 -4.21 -9.90 13.66
CA GLU A 62 -4.72 -8.54 13.88
C GLU A 62 -6.19 -8.45 13.46
N SER A 63 -6.53 -8.92 12.27
CA SER A 63 -7.90 -8.89 11.76
C SER A 63 -8.86 -9.69 12.65
N ILE A 64 -8.47 -10.88 13.12
CA ILE A 64 -9.28 -11.69 14.02
C ILE A 64 -9.46 -10.98 15.36
N ASN A 65 -8.41 -10.44 15.95
CA ASN A 65 -8.46 -9.74 17.22
C ASN A 65 -9.39 -8.52 17.14
N THR A 66 -9.29 -7.73 16.06
CA THR A 66 -10.18 -6.57 15.84
C THR A 66 -11.64 -6.99 15.67
N ILE A 67 -11.93 -8.09 14.95
CA ILE A 67 -13.31 -8.60 14.85
C ILE A 67 -13.86 -8.97 16.24
N LEU A 68 -13.07 -9.67 17.06
CA LEU A 68 -13.48 -10.08 18.42
C LEU A 68 -13.66 -8.88 19.36
N GLU A 69 -12.81 -7.86 19.25
CA GLU A 69 -12.95 -6.60 20.00
C GLU A 69 -14.24 -5.88 19.61
N MET A 70 -14.48 -5.68 18.32
CA MET A 70 -15.68 -5.02 17.80
C MET A 70 -16.96 -5.80 18.10
N ALA A 71 -16.89 -7.12 18.20
CA ALA A 71 -18.02 -7.96 18.57
C ALA A 71 -18.55 -7.65 20.00
N GLN A 72 -17.68 -7.22 20.93
CA GLN A 72 -18.08 -6.88 22.30
C GLN A 72 -19.08 -5.72 22.34
N HIS A 73 -19.01 -4.78 21.39
CA HIS A 73 -19.93 -3.64 21.33
C HIS A 73 -21.38 -4.02 20.99
N LYS A 74 -21.64 -5.26 20.59
CA LYS A 74 -23.01 -5.80 20.45
C LYS A 74 -23.64 -6.12 21.81
N GLU A 75 -22.84 -6.39 22.84
CA GLU A 75 -23.31 -6.68 24.20
C GLU A 75 -23.27 -5.43 25.09
N ASP A 76 -22.19 -4.65 25.01
CA ASP A 76 -21.84 -3.57 25.92
C ASP A 76 -22.22 -2.17 25.41
N ALA A 77 -22.60 -2.03 24.13
CA ALA A 77 -22.88 -0.74 23.50
C ALA A 77 -24.15 -0.75 22.64
N VAL A 78 -24.25 0.14 21.66
CA VAL A 78 -25.43 0.32 20.79
C VAL A 78 -25.34 -0.46 19.47
N CYS A 79 -24.26 -1.20 19.23
CA CYS A 79 -24.00 -1.89 17.98
C CYS A 79 -25.08 -2.94 17.67
N LYS A 80 -25.73 -2.78 16.53
CA LYS A 80 -26.81 -3.67 16.05
C LYS A 80 -26.32 -4.68 15.02
N ALA A 81 -25.21 -4.35 14.34
CA ALA A 81 -24.66 -5.19 13.29
C ALA A 81 -23.14 -5.07 13.19
N LEU A 82 -22.48 -6.22 13.12
CA LEU A 82 -21.05 -6.37 12.82
C LEU A 82 -20.89 -6.98 11.44
N ILE A 83 -20.23 -6.26 10.53
CA ILE A 83 -20.01 -6.67 9.15
C ILE A 83 -18.51 -6.85 8.91
N VAL A 84 -18.11 -7.97 8.35
CA VAL A 84 -16.71 -8.25 8.03
C VAL A 84 -16.52 -8.26 6.52
N THR A 85 -15.53 -7.52 6.03
CA THR A 85 -15.18 -7.41 4.61
C THR A 85 -13.68 -7.60 4.39
N GLY A 86 -13.24 -7.60 3.13
CA GLY A 86 -11.83 -7.66 2.77
C GLY A 86 -11.28 -9.07 2.56
N CYS A 87 -9.96 -9.20 2.67
CA CYS A 87 -9.26 -10.42 2.29
C CYS A 87 -9.56 -11.61 3.21
N LEU A 88 -9.65 -11.38 4.53
CA LEU A 88 -9.98 -12.44 5.48
C LEU A 88 -11.43 -12.94 5.26
N ALA A 89 -12.37 -12.02 5.09
CA ALA A 89 -13.76 -12.36 4.80
C ALA A 89 -13.91 -13.17 3.51
N HIS A 90 -13.13 -12.85 2.48
CA HIS A 90 -13.14 -13.58 1.21
C HIS A 90 -12.60 -15.01 1.37
N ARG A 91 -11.54 -15.18 2.17
CA ARG A 91 -10.82 -16.45 2.31
C ARG A 91 -11.42 -17.39 3.34
N TYR A 92 -11.87 -16.88 4.49
CA TYR A 92 -12.24 -17.65 5.69
C TYR A 92 -13.69 -17.46 6.14
N LYS A 93 -14.57 -17.07 5.23
CA LYS A 93 -15.98 -16.80 5.54
C LYS A 93 -16.64 -17.92 6.36
N ASP A 94 -16.49 -19.16 5.91
CA ASP A 94 -17.20 -20.30 6.50
C ASP A 94 -16.66 -20.62 7.92
N GLU A 95 -15.36 -20.42 8.13
CA GLU A 95 -14.71 -20.57 9.43
C GLU A 95 -15.16 -19.46 10.39
N ILE A 96 -15.17 -18.20 9.93
CA ILE A 96 -15.58 -17.07 10.76
C ILE A 96 -17.06 -17.20 11.15
N ILE A 97 -17.94 -17.57 10.22
CA ILE A 97 -19.39 -17.81 10.54
C ILE A 97 -19.54 -18.82 11.68
N LYS A 98 -18.70 -19.83 11.72
CA LYS A 98 -18.78 -20.90 12.70
C LYS A 98 -18.18 -20.53 14.04
N GLU A 99 -17.04 -19.83 14.02
CA GLU A 99 -16.25 -19.56 15.23
C GLU A 99 -16.59 -18.19 15.88
N ILE A 100 -17.15 -17.23 15.11
CA ILE A 100 -17.51 -15.88 15.57
C ILE A 100 -18.98 -15.59 15.15
N PRO A 101 -19.96 -16.17 15.83
CA PRO A 101 -21.38 -16.03 15.48
C PRO A 101 -21.93 -14.61 15.65
N GLU A 102 -21.18 -13.71 16.29
CA GLU A 102 -21.51 -12.29 16.45
C GLU A 102 -21.46 -11.51 15.12
N VAL A 103 -20.77 -12.05 14.09
CA VAL A 103 -20.70 -11.42 12.78
C VAL A 103 -22.00 -11.66 12.01
N ASP A 104 -22.67 -10.57 11.63
CA ASP A 104 -24.00 -10.60 11.00
C ASP A 104 -23.93 -10.74 9.48
N ALA A 105 -22.86 -10.23 8.84
CA ALA A 105 -22.70 -10.30 7.39
C ALA A 105 -21.23 -10.26 6.92
N PHE A 106 -21.03 -10.76 5.70
CA PHE A 106 -19.73 -10.80 5.03
C PHE A 106 -19.79 -10.21 3.62
N LEU A 107 -18.75 -9.43 3.27
CA LEU A 107 -18.48 -8.99 1.90
C LEU A 107 -17.10 -9.48 1.44
N GLY A 108 -17.03 -10.05 0.25
CA GLY A 108 -15.75 -10.39 -0.39
C GLY A 108 -15.02 -9.15 -0.91
N THR A 109 -13.75 -9.33 -1.24
CA THR A 109 -12.84 -8.28 -1.74
C THR A 109 -13.35 -7.55 -2.99
N THR A 110 -14.16 -8.21 -3.81
CA THR A 110 -14.75 -7.68 -5.05
C THR A 110 -16.22 -7.30 -4.91
N SER A 111 -16.77 -7.33 -3.69
CA SER A 111 -18.18 -7.09 -3.41
C SER A 111 -18.45 -5.80 -2.63
N TYR A 112 -17.41 -5.00 -2.36
CA TYR A 112 -17.50 -3.80 -1.51
C TYR A 112 -18.48 -2.74 -2.04
N ASP A 113 -18.74 -2.71 -3.36
CA ASP A 113 -19.76 -1.85 -3.98
C ASP A 113 -21.22 -2.21 -3.56
N LYS A 114 -21.43 -3.36 -2.92
CA LYS A 114 -22.74 -3.79 -2.38
C LYS A 114 -22.92 -3.47 -0.90
N ILE A 115 -22.01 -2.70 -0.29
CA ILE A 115 -22.03 -2.41 1.15
C ILE A 115 -23.37 -1.83 1.64
N ALA A 116 -23.98 -0.92 0.89
CA ALA A 116 -25.25 -0.30 1.26
C ALA A 116 -26.41 -1.32 1.29
N GLU A 117 -26.42 -2.29 0.37
CA GLU A 117 -27.42 -3.37 0.35
C GLU A 117 -27.24 -4.29 1.57
N VAL A 118 -25.97 -4.60 1.91
CA VAL A 118 -25.66 -5.45 3.07
C VAL A 118 -26.06 -4.77 4.37
N VAL A 119 -25.65 -3.52 4.59
CA VAL A 119 -26.04 -2.74 5.78
C VAL A 119 -27.55 -2.67 5.93
N THR A 120 -28.26 -2.34 4.85
CA THR A 120 -29.73 -2.27 4.86
C THR A 120 -30.36 -3.62 5.25
N SER A 121 -29.90 -4.71 4.65
CA SER A 121 -30.44 -6.06 4.86
C SER A 121 -30.23 -6.53 6.32
N VAL A 122 -29.03 -6.28 6.87
CA VAL A 122 -28.72 -6.68 8.24
C VAL A 122 -29.55 -5.89 9.26
N LEU A 123 -29.74 -4.59 9.05
CA LEU A 123 -30.59 -3.74 9.87
C LEU A 123 -32.08 -4.14 9.83
N GLU A 124 -32.50 -4.77 8.74
CA GLU A 124 -33.84 -5.38 8.62
C GLU A 124 -33.94 -6.77 9.27
N GLY A 125 -32.87 -7.25 9.91
CA GLY A 125 -32.79 -8.58 10.53
C GLY A 125 -32.68 -9.74 9.51
N LYS A 126 -32.22 -9.43 8.29
CA LYS A 126 -31.99 -10.42 7.23
C LYS A 126 -30.48 -10.61 7.09
N GLY A 127 -29.95 -11.80 7.30
CA GLY A 127 -28.57 -12.12 6.99
C GLY A 127 -28.30 -11.96 5.47
N PHE A 128 -27.19 -11.31 5.09
CA PHE A 128 -26.85 -11.08 3.69
C PHE A 128 -25.34 -11.21 3.47
N ASN A 129 -24.89 -12.35 2.98
CA ASN A 129 -23.50 -12.61 2.71
C ASN A 129 -23.24 -12.53 1.21
N VAL A 130 -22.32 -11.64 0.78
CA VAL A 130 -21.97 -11.46 -0.62
C VAL A 130 -20.47 -11.64 -0.79
N VAL A 131 -20.09 -12.78 -1.34
CA VAL A 131 -18.72 -13.05 -1.79
C VAL A 131 -18.80 -13.40 -3.26
N ASP A 132 -18.61 -12.39 -4.10
CA ASP A 132 -18.61 -12.55 -5.57
C ASP A 132 -17.33 -13.25 -6.03
N ASP A 133 -17.28 -13.61 -7.33
CA ASP A 133 -16.07 -14.12 -7.98
C ASP A 133 -14.91 -13.12 -7.78
N ALA A 134 -13.77 -13.61 -7.32
CA ALA A 134 -12.56 -12.83 -7.14
C ALA A 134 -12.11 -12.08 -8.41
N ASN A 135 -12.56 -12.51 -9.58
CA ASN A 135 -12.26 -11.87 -10.87
C ASN A 135 -13.23 -10.74 -11.26
N ARG A 136 -14.24 -10.45 -10.44
CA ARG A 136 -15.09 -9.26 -10.65
C ARG A 136 -14.27 -7.99 -10.41
N LEU A 137 -14.47 -6.95 -11.23
CA LEU A 137 -13.90 -5.62 -11.03
C LEU A 137 -15.02 -4.64 -10.66
N PRO A 138 -15.15 -4.22 -9.41
CA PRO A 138 -16.13 -3.23 -9.00
C PRO A 138 -15.82 -1.85 -9.60
N ILE A 139 -16.81 -1.21 -10.20
CA ILE A 139 -16.72 0.18 -10.68
C ILE A 139 -17.66 1.02 -9.80
N VAL A 140 -17.06 1.83 -8.93
CA VAL A 140 -17.78 2.73 -8.02
C VAL A 140 -17.90 4.10 -8.66
N LYS A 141 -19.12 4.61 -8.75
CA LYS A 141 -19.41 5.94 -9.35
C LYS A 141 -19.53 7.02 -8.29
N GLU A 142 -19.84 6.63 -7.08
CA GLU A 142 -19.93 7.49 -5.91
C GLU A 142 -18.56 8.10 -5.61
N LYS A 143 -18.57 9.31 -5.10
CA LYS A 143 -17.34 10.00 -4.71
C LYS A 143 -16.77 9.39 -3.44
N ARG A 144 -15.53 8.94 -3.51
CA ARG A 144 -14.79 8.38 -2.39
C ARG A 144 -14.69 9.39 -1.24
N ILE A 145 -14.94 8.97 -0.01
CA ILE A 145 -14.65 9.76 1.18
C ILE A 145 -13.22 9.47 1.62
N ILE A 146 -12.43 10.52 1.65
CA ILE A 146 -11.01 10.48 1.97
C ILE A 146 -10.83 10.37 3.48
N THR A 147 -10.00 9.44 3.93
CA THR A 147 -9.63 9.22 5.35
C THR A 147 -8.15 9.47 5.63
N THR A 148 -7.36 9.71 4.60
CA THR A 148 -5.98 10.18 4.70
C THR A 148 -5.94 11.67 5.08
N PRO A 149 -4.75 12.24 5.38
CA PRO A 149 -4.64 13.67 5.67
C PRO A 149 -5.05 14.62 4.53
N GLY A 150 -5.31 14.11 3.33
CA GLY A 150 -5.89 14.84 2.21
C GLY A 150 -4.90 15.52 1.27
N TYR A 151 -3.62 15.64 1.62
CA TYR A 151 -2.59 16.19 0.72
C TYR A 151 -1.90 15.13 -0.12
N PHE A 152 -2.01 13.85 0.22
CA PHE A 152 -1.67 12.71 -0.65
C PHE A 152 -2.82 11.71 -0.69
N GLU A 153 -2.92 10.94 -1.78
CA GLU A 153 -3.96 9.95 -1.97
C GLU A 153 -3.48 8.73 -2.74
N TYR A 154 -4.01 7.56 -2.36
CA TYR A 154 -3.79 6.34 -3.12
C TYR A 154 -4.77 6.25 -4.29
N LEU A 155 -4.25 5.99 -5.49
CA LEU A 155 -5.05 5.68 -6.68
C LEU A 155 -4.83 4.21 -7.05
N LYS A 156 -5.83 3.38 -6.75
CA LYS A 156 -5.79 1.96 -7.08
C LYS A 156 -6.08 1.77 -8.57
N ILE A 157 -5.04 1.39 -9.35
CA ILE A 157 -5.11 1.33 -10.81
C ILE A 157 -5.48 -0.03 -11.38
N ALA A 158 -5.32 -1.09 -10.57
CA ALA A 158 -5.65 -2.48 -10.95
C ALA A 158 -5.95 -3.34 -9.72
N GLU A 159 -6.52 -4.51 -9.95
CA GLU A 159 -6.83 -5.54 -8.97
C GLU A 159 -6.27 -6.89 -9.40
N GLY A 160 -5.85 -7.70 -8.41
CA GLY A 160 -5.38 -9.06 -8.63
C GLY A 160 -3.97 -9.15 -9.22
N CYS A 161 -3.48 -10.38 -9.38
CA CYS A 161 -2.12 -10.61 -9.87
C CYS A 161 -1.99 -12.00 -10.51
N ASP A 162 -1.36 -12.08 -11.68
CA ASP A 162 -1.14 -13.31 -12.45
C ASP A 162 0.30 -13.87 -12.29
N LYS A 163 1.10 -13.33 -11.36
CA LYS A 163 2.50 -13.77 -11.18
C LYS A 163 2.61 -15.14 -10.53
N HIS A 164 1.67 -15.53 -9.68
CA HIS A 164 1.63 -16.82 -8.99
C HIS A 164 2.92 -17.17 -8.23
N CYS A 165 3.54 -16.18 -7.56
CA CYS A 165 4.66 -16.42 -6.67
C CYS A 165 4.26 -17.47 -5.62
N THR A 166 5.16 -18.42 -5.31
CA THR A 166 4.82 -19.62 -4.54
C THR A 166 4.44 -19.35 -3.09
N TYR A 167 4.80 -18.19 -2.54
CA TYR A 167 4.45 -17.74 -1.19
C TYR A 167 3.17 -16.91 -1.12
N CYS A 168 2.60 -16.54 -2.29
CA CYS A 168 1.60 -15.46 -2.35
C CYS A 168 0.18 -15.99 -2.48
N ILE A 169 -0.71 -15.50 -1.61
CA ILE A 169 -2.13 -15.86 -1.58
C ILE A 169 -3.00 -14.96 -2.47
N ILE A 170 -2.46 -13.85 -2.97
CA ILE A 170 -3.21 -12.82 -3.71
C ILE A 170 -4.06 -13.37 -4.85
N PRO A 171 -3.56 -14.26 -5.73
CA PRO A 171 -4.40 -14.81 -6.81
C PRO A 171 -5.68 -15.48 -6.33
N LYS A 172 -5.68 -16.05 -5.12
CA LYS A 172 -6.86 -16.69 -4.53
C LYS A 172 -7.84 -15.70 -3.90
N VAL A 173 -7.34 -14.62 -3.29
CA VAL A 173 -8.20 -13.68 -2.55
C VAL A 173 -8.57 -12.42 -3.34
N ARG A 174 -7.77 -12.04 -4.35
CA ARG A 174 -7.99 -10.88 -5.21
C ARG A 174 -8.15 -11.23 -6.69
N GLY A 175 -7.99 -12.51 -7.06
CA GLY A 175 -8.16 -13.03 -8.42
C GLY A 175 -7.05 -12.64 -9.39
N ASN A 176 -7.34 -12.83 -10.68
CA ASN A 176 -6.43 -12.51 -11.78
C ASN A 176 -6.27 -11.00 -11.93
N PHE A 177 -5.22 -10.58 -12.62
CA PHE A 177 -4.93 -9.18 -12.91
C PHE A 177 -6.02 -8.50 -13.76
N ARG A 178 -6.51 -7.34 -13.33
CA ARG A 178 -7.55 -6.55 -14.00
C ARG A 178 -7.30 -5.07 -13.80
N SER A 179 -7.17 -4.32 -14.89
CA SER A 179 -6.94 -2.87 -14.87
C SER A 179 -8.25 -2.09 -14.82
N TYR A 180 -8.26 -0.95 -14.14
CA TYR A 180 -9.31 0.05 -14.29
C TYR A 180 -9.10 0.87 -15.57
N PRO A 181 -10.17 1.25 -16.30
CA PRO A 181 -10.05 2.10 -17.49
C PRO A 181 -9.40 3.46 -17.19
N VAL A 182 -8.59 3.98 -18.13
CA VAL A 182 -7.90 5.27 -17.95
C VAL A 182 -8.88 6.40 -17.64
N GLU A 183 -10.00 6.46 -18.34
CA GLU A 183 -11.01 7.51 -18.17
C GLU A 183 -11.58 7.51 -16.74
N TYR A 184 -11.83 6.32 -16.19
CA TYR A 184 -12.29 6.15 -14.81
C TYR A 184 -11.24 6.65 -13.82
N LEU A 185 -9.97 6.26 -14.00
CA LEU A 185 -8.87 6.68 -13.12
C LEU A 185 -8.62 8.18 -13.17
N VAL A 186 -8.68 8.79 -14.35
CA VAL A 186 -8.51 10.24 -14.52
C VAL A 186 -9.65 11.01 -13.84
N GLU A 187 -10.89 10.50 -13.90
CA GLU A 187 -12.03 11.12 -13.19
C GLU A 187 -11.84 11.03 -11.68
N GLN A 188 -11.44 9.86 -11.14
CA GLN A 188 -11.12 9.69 -9.73
C GLN A 188 -9.98 10.62 -9.31
N ALA A 189 -8.90 10.67 -10.06
CA ALA A 189 -7.74 11.51 -9.78
C ALA A 189 -8.10 13.01 -9.73
N LYS A 190 -8.91 13.50 -10.69
CA LYS A 190 -9.41 14.88 -10.68
C LYS A 190 -10.22 15.19 -9.44
N HIS A 191 -11.06 14.24 -8.99
CA HIS A 191 -11.83 14.41 -7.76
C HIS A 191 -10.91 14.51 -6.53
N LEU A 192 -9.92 13.62 -6.42
CA LEU A 192 -8.96 13.62 -5.30
C LEU A 192 -8.15 14.93 -5.25
N VAL A 193 -7.62 15.37 -6.39
CA VAL A 193 -6.84 16.60 -6.49
C VAL A 193 -7.72 17.85 -6.20
N HIS A 194 -8.97 17.86 -6.65
CA HIS A 194 -9.92 18.93 -6.33
C HIS A 194 -10.19 19.05 -4.83
N ASN A 195 -10.15 17.91 -4.12
CA ASN A 195 -10.33 17.85 -2.66
C ASN A 195 -9.04 18.12 -1.86
N GLY A 196 -7.93 18.42 -2.51
CA GLY A 196 -6.70 18.86 -1.85
C GLY A 196 -5.47 18.01 -2.09
N ALA A 197 -5.60 16.81 -2.70
CA ALA A 197 -4.45 15.97 -2.97
C ALA A 197 -3.43 16.68 -3.88
N ARG A 198 -2.17 16.62 -3.49
CA ARG A 198 -1.02 17.13 -4.24
C ARG A 198 -0.13 16.00 -4.75
N GLU A 199 -0.20 14.84 -4.11
CA GLU A 199 0.47 13.61 -4.51
C GLU A 199 -0.58 12.51 -4.77
N LEU A 200 -0.42 11.78 -5.89
CA LEU A 200 -1.13 10.53 -6.16
C LEU A 200 -0.15 9.37 -6.16
N ILE A 201 -0.44 8.36 -5.35
CA ILE A 201 0.35 7.16 -5.24
C ILE A 201 -0.38 6.05 -6.01
N LEU A 202 0.21 5.62 -7.12
CA LEU A 202 -0.36 4.57 -7.97
C LEU A 202 -0.10 3.21 -7.34
N VAL A 203 -1.16 2.49 -7.01
CA VAL A 203 -1.09 1.21 -6.30
C VAL A 203 -1.90 0.12 -7.01
N ALA A 204 -1.35 -1.07 -6.98
CA ALA A 204 -1.99 -2.34 -7.36
C ALA A 204 -1.23 -3.48 -6.68
N GLN A 205 -1.59 -4.73 -6.92
CA GLN A 205 -0.73 -5.87 -6.58
C GLN A 205 0.47 -6.00 -7.55
N GLU A 206 0.31 -5.42 -8.75
CA GLU A 206 1.32 -5.31 -9.81
C GLU A 206 0.97 -4.09 -10.66
N THR A 207 1.76 -3.02 -10.60
CA THR A 207 1.45 -1.77 -11.31
C THR A 207 2.02 -1.75 -12.73
N THR A 208 3.15 -2.41 -12.95
CA THR A 208 3.87 -2.37 -14.24
C THR A 208 3.12 -3.06 -15.39
N LEU A 209 2.19 -3.98 -15.08
CA LEU A 209 1.34 -4.63 -16.08
C LEU A 209 0.08 -3.84 -16.44
N TYR A 210 -0.13 -2.64 -15.87
CA TYR A 210 -1.33 -1.85 -16.12
C TYR A 210 -1.67 -1.75 -17.62
N GLY A 211 -2.93 -2.04 -17.94
CA GLY A 211 -3.50 -1.93 -19.28
C GLY A 211 -3.24 -3.11 -20.21
N THR A 212 -2.47 -4.13 -19.81
CA THR A 212 -2.21 -5.30 -20.66
C THR A 212 -3.48 -6.06 -21.01
N ASP A 213 -4.41 -6.16 -20.07
CA ASP A 213 -5.74 -6.79 -20.23
C ASP A 213 -6.72 -5.93 -21.03
N LEU A 214 -6.67 -4.60 -20.90
CA LEU A 214 -7.60 -3.68 -21.56
C LEU A 214 -7.13 -3.25 -22.95
N TYR A 215 -5.81 -2.99 -23.10
CA TYR A 215 -5.26 -2.35 -24.30
C TYR A 215 -4.27 -3.25 -25.06
N GLY A 216 -4.04 -4.49 -24.57
CA GLY A 216 -3.12 -5.46 -25.18
C GLY A 216 -1.64 -5.09 -25.06
N LYS A 217 -1.28 -4.09 -24.26
CA LYS A 217 0.10 -3.65 -23.99
C LYS A 217 0.21 -3.00 -22.61
N LYS A 218 1.44 -2.93 -22.08
CA LYS A 218 1.76 -2.16 -20.87
C LYS A 218 1.44 -0.69 -21.12
N SER A 219 0.54 -0.11 -20.34
CA SER A 219 -0.01 1.23 -20.58
C SER A 219 0.14 2.17 -19.38
N LEU A 220 0.98 1.80 -18.39
CA LEU A 220 1.28 2.68 -17.25
C LEU A 220 1.86 4.04 -17.70
N PRO A 221 2.78 4.14 -18.68
CA PRO A 221 3.23 5.42 -19.20
C PRO A 221 2.11 6.29 -19.77
N MET A 222 1.12 5.69 -20.44
CA MET A 222 -0.05 6.40 -20.94
C MET A 222 -0.90 6.98 -19.79
N LEU A 223 -1.15 6.18 -18.74
CA LEU A 223 -1.88 6.65 -17.56
C LEU A 223 -1.14 7.80 -16.88
N ILE A 224 0.15 7.68 -16.67
CA ILE A 224 1.02 8.73 -16.09
C ILE A 224 0.86 10.03 -16.89
N HIS A 225 0.95 9.97 -18.21
CA HIS A 225 0.79 11.13 -19.07
C HIS A 225 -0.58 11.80 -18.94
N GLU A 226 -1.67 11.02 -18.81
CA GLU A 226 -3.00 11.57 -18.62
C GLU A 226 -3.18 12.20 -17.22
N LEU A 227 -2.65 11.57 -16.18
CA LEU A 227 -2.67 12.11 -14.82
C LEU A 227 -1.85 13.39 -14.68
N ALA A 228 -0.70 13.48 -15.34
CA ALA A 228 0.17 14.64 -15.31
C ALA A 228 -0.47 15.91 -15.88
N LYS A 229 -1.54 15.80 -16.69
CA LYS A 229 -2.33 16.94 -17.20
C LYS A 229 -3.18 17.62 -16.12
N ILE A 230 -3.38 16.98 -14.95
CA ILE A 230 -4.16 17.57 -13.86
C ILE A 230 -3.34 18.70 -13.23
N GLU A 231 -3.84 19.94 -13.27
CA GLU A 231 -3.06 21.16 -13.02
C GLU A 231 -2.48 21.19 -11.61
N ASP A 232 -3.28 20.95 -10.57
CA ASP A 232 -2.89 21.07 -9.17
C ASP A 232 -2.14 19.84 -8.62
N LEU A 233 -2.04 18.76 -9.39
CA LEU A 233 -1.23 17.61 -9.05
C LEU A 233 0.25 17.96 -9.15
N LYS A 234 1.03 17.65 -8.10
CA LYS A 234 2.47 17.92 -8.02
C LYS A 234 3.29 16.65 -8.15
N TRP A 235 2.88 15.56 -7.48
CA TRP A 235 3.62 14.31 -7.47
C TRP A 235 2.75 13.12 -7.91
N ILE A 236 3.35 12.25 -8.71
CA ILE A 236 2.87 10.92 -9.05
C ILE A 236 3.93 9.94 -8.58
N ARG A 237 3.61 9.08 -7.63
CA ARG A 237 4.49 8.03 -7.11
C ARG A 237 4.02 6.68 -7.58
N ILE A 238 4.95 5.78 -7.90
CA ILE A 238 4.63 4.42 -8.37
C ILE A 238 5.12 3.43 -7.34
N GLN A 239 4.23 2.54 -6.89
CA GLN A 239 4.57 1.45 -5.99
C GLN A 239 4.23 0.09 -6.60
N TYR A 240 4.82 -0.99 -6.06
CA TYR A 240 4.59 -2.38 -6.47
C TYR A 240 4.97 -2.69 -7.92
N CYS A 241 6.20 -2.38 -8.30
CA CYS A 241 6.76 -2.65 -9.63
C CYS A 241 7.56 -3.95 -9.65
N TYR A 242 7.21 -4.87 -10.53
CA TYR A 242 8.00 -6.08 -10.72
C TYR A 242 9.21 -5.78 -11.61
N PRO A 243 10.45 -6.19 -11.20
CA PRO A 243 11.68 -5.88 -11.95
C PRO A 243 11.63 -6.26 -13.41
N GLU A 244 11.19 -7.49 -13.72
CA GLU A 244 11.11 -8.02 -15.08
C GLU A 244 10.09 -7.32 -15.99
N GLU A 245 9.22 -6.50 -15.41
CA GLU A 245 8.19 -5.80 -16.18
C GLU A 245 8.55 -4.35 -16.47
N ILE A 246 9.62 -3.82 -15.86
CA ILE A 246 10.10 -2.46 -16.10
C ILE A 246 10.75 -2.38 -17.49
N ASN A 247 10.14 -1.61 -18.38
CA ASN A 247 10.59 -1.42 -19.74
C ASN A 247 11.08 0.01 -20.00
N ASP A 248 11.67 0.22 -21.18
CA ASP A 248 12.22 1.53 -21.57
C ASP A 248 11.16 2.63 -21.60
N GLU A 249 9.93 2.32 -22.01
CA GLU A 249 8.84 3.29 -22.06
C GLU A 249 8.47 3.80 -20.64
N LEU A 250 8.51 2.92 -19.63
CA LEU A 250 8.28 3.31 -18.25
C LEU A 250 9.44 4.14 -17.69
N ILE A 251 10.69 3.74 -17.97
CA ILE A 251 11.88 4.49 -17.55
C ILE A 251 11.86 5.89 -18.15
N GLU A 252 11.55 6.03 -19.45
CA GLU A 252 11.41 7.33 -20.12
C GLU A 252 10.27 8.18 -19.53
N ALA A 253 9.14 7.56 -19.14
CA ALA A 253 8.04 8.26 -18.49
C ALA A 253 8.44 8.81 -17.10
N ILE A 254 9.15 8.00 -16.30
CA ILE A 254 9.65 8.44 -14.99
C ILE A 254 10.67 9.56 -15.14
N LYS A 255 11.59 9.42 -16.08
CA LYS A 255 12.68 10.37 -16.34
C LYS A 255 12.21 11.73 -16.82
N ASN A 256 11.19 11.77 -17.71
CA ASN A 256 10.86 12.97 -18.47
C ASN A 256 9.58 13.66 -18.00
N GLU A 257 8.74 13.02 -17.19
CA GLU A 257 7.54 13.65 -16.65
C GLU A 257 7.86 14.33 -15.31
N PRO A 258 7.86 15.68 -15.25
CA PRO A 258 8.31 16.42 -14.06
C PRO A 258 7.49 16.15 -12.79
N LYS A 259 6.24 15.65 -12.94
CA LYS A 259 5.38 15.30 -11.81
C LYS A 259 5.63 13.89 -11.27
N VAL A 260 6.39 13.04 -11.97
CA VAL A 260 6.70 11.71 -11.47
C VAL A 260 7.87 11.78 -10.51
N CYS A 261 7.67 11.29 -9.30
CA CYS A 261 8.76 11.13 -8.35
C CYS A 261 9.83 10.19 -8.93
N HIS A 262 11.10 10.59 -8.88
CA HIS A 262 12.23 9.70 -9.15
C HIS A 262 12.36 8.70 -8.00
N TYR A 263 11.34 7.86 -7.87
CA TYR A 263 11.17 6.86 -6.83
C TYR A 263 10.51 5.63 -7.44
N LEU A 264 11.01 4.46 -7.13
CA LEU A 264 10.44 3.21 -7.60
C LEU A 264 10.48 2.16 -6.49
N ASP A 265 9.32 1.68 -6.07
CA ASP A 265 9.19 0.53 -5.19
C ASP A 265 9.18 -0.75 -6.03
N MET A 266 10.26 -1.52 -5.90
CA MET A 266 10.56 -2.69 -6.71
C MET A 266 10.86 -3.90 -5.81
N PRO A 267 9.84 -4.63 -5.30
CA PRO A 267 10.01 -5.77 -4.42
C PRO A 267 10.70 -6.94 -5.12
N ILE A 268 12.00 -7.12 -4.91
CA ILE A 268 12.77 -8.23 -5.51
C ILE A 268 12.58 -9.54 -4.76
N GLN A 269 12.26 -9.49 -3.48
CA GLN A 269 12.00 -10.57 -2.53
C GLN A 269 13.25 -11.36 -2.09
N HIS A 270 14.19 -11.60 -2.97
CA HIS A 270 15.48 -12.27 -2.74
C HIS A 270 16.47 -11.97 -3.87
N ALA A 271 17.76 -12.33 -3.71
CA ALA A 271 18.78 -12.14 -4.74
C ALA A 271 19.51 -13.46 -5.12
N SER A 272 19.37 -14.55 -4.36
CA SER A 272 19.90 -15.84 -4.77
C SER A 272 19.02 -16.49 -5.83
N ASP A 273 19.61 -16.94 -6.95
CA ASP A 273 18.91 -17.61 -8.04
C ASP A 273 18.19 -18.88 -7.60
N ASN A 274 18.77 -19.60 -6.64
CA ASN A 274 18.14 -20.79 -6.05
C ASN A 274 16.81 -20.44 -5.40
N VAL A 275 16.79 -19.42 -4.56
CA VAL A 275 15.60 -18.99 -3.79
C VAL A 275 14.59 -18.30 -4.73
N LEU A 276 15.02 -17.42 -5.62
CA LEU A 276 14.16 -16.77 -6.61
C LEU A 276 13.38 -17.79 -7.45
N LYS A 277 14.07 -18.84 -7.91
CA LYS A 277 13.44 -19.92 -8.65
C LYS A 277 12.40 -20.69 -7.80
N ARG A 278 12.70 -20.96 -6.53
CA ARG A 278 11.76 -21.61 -5.60
C ARG A 278 10.57 -20.72 -5.28
N MET A 279 10.78 -19.40 -5.19
CA MET A 279 9.73 -18.40 -5.04
C MET A 279 8.83 -18.28 -6.29
N GLY A 280 9.23 -18.85 -7.43
CA GLY A 280 8.53 -18.70 -8.71
C GLY A 280 8.72 -17.33 -9.35
N ARG A 281 9.81 -16.61 -8.96
CA ARG A 281 10.22 -15.36 -9.59
C ARG A 281 10.82 -15.65 -10.98
N LYS A 282 10.65 -14.71 -11.89
CA LYS A 282 11.11 -14.82 -13.27
C LYS A 282 12.43 -14.08 -13.52
N THR A 283 12.94 -13.42 -12.50
CA THR A 283 14.25 -12.74 -12.51
C THR A 283 15.32 -13.59 -11.87
N ASP A 284 16.56 -13.45 -12.32
CA ASP A 284 17.77 -13.92 -11.66
C ASP A 284 18.59 -12.74 -11.10
N LYS A 285 19.69 -13.05 -10.39
CA LYS A 285 20.56 -12.04 -9.77
C LYS A 285 21.13 -11.06 -10.79
N GLN A 286 21.56 -11.56 -11.96
CA GLN A 286 22.16 -10.71 -12.99
C GLN A 286 21.13 -9.75 -13.60
N GLU A 287 19.92 -10.21 -13.86
CA GLU A 287 18.83 -9.38 -14.36
C GLU A 287 18.44 -8.28 -13.34
N LEU A 288 18.50 -8.59 -12.04
CA LEU A 288 18.29 -7.59 -10.98
C LEU A 288 19.39 -6.53 -10.94
N LEU A 289 20.67 -6.93 -11.08
CA LEU A 289 21.79 -6.00 -11.19
C LEU A 289 21.67 -5.11 -12.44
N ASP A 290 21.32 -5.71 -13.58
CA ASP A 290 21.19 -5.01 -14.86
C ASP A 290 20.09 -3.95 -14.83
N ILE A 291 18.91 -4.26 -14.26
CA ILE A 291 17.81 -3.29 -14.16
C ILE A 291 18.14 -2.15 -13.21
N VAL A 292 18.77 -2.43 -12.06
CA VAL A 292 19.21 -1.37 -11.12
C VAL A 292 20.25 -0.47 -11.78
N ALA A 293 21.27 -1.05 -12.43
CA ALA A 293 22.29 -0.28 -13.14
C ALA A 293 21.68 0.61 -14.24
N LYS A 294 20.69 0.07 -14.98
CA LYS A 294 19.97 0.81 -16.01
C LYS A 294 19.17 1.96 -15.44
N LEU A 295 18.38 1.73 -14.37
CA LEU A 295 17.59 2.77 -13.71
C LEU A 295 18.47 3.91 -13.21
N ARG A 296 19.57 3.63 -12.52
CA ARG A 296 20.52 4.64 -12.03
C ARG A 296 21.26 5.38 -13.13
N LYS A 297 21.54 4.72 -14.25
CA LYS A 297 22.14 5.37 -15.40
C LYS A 297 21.18 6.35 -16.08
N GLU A 298 19.93 5.97 -16.25
CA GLU A 298 18.94 6.79 -16.94
C GLU A 298 18.35 7.89 -16.04
N ILE A 299 18.25 7.63 -14.72
CA ILE A 299 17.69 8.52 -13.72
C ILE A 299 18.67 8.56 -12.53
N PRO A 300 19.72 9.39 -12.57
CA PRO A 300 20.82 9.34 -11.60
C PRO A 300 20.45 9.64 -10.14
N ASP A 301 19.34 10.31 -9.92
CA ASP A 301 18.80 10.66 -8.59
C ASP A 301 17.65 9.76 -8.13
N ILE A 302 17.39 8.65 -8.83
CA ILE A 302 16.31 7.73 -8.48
C ILE A 302 16.50 7.13 -7.09
N ALA A 303 15.45 7.18 -6.29
CA ALA A 303 15.36 6.44 -5.04
C ALA A 303 14.77 5.06 -5.31
N LEU A 304 15.52 4.01 -5.04
CA LEU A 304 15.08 2.63 -5.19
C LEU A 304 14.69 2.05 -3.83
N ARG A 305 13.43 1.65 -3.73
CA ARG A 305 12.89 0.90 -2.60
C ARG A 305 12.72 -0.55 -2.97
N THR A 306 13.00 -1.46 -2.02
CA THR A 306 12.78 -2.88 -2.20
C THR A 306 12.24 -3.55 -0.95
N THR A 307 11.78 -4.77 -1.11
CA THR A 307 11.34 -5.67 -0.03
C THR A 307 11.98 -7.04 -0.23
N LEU A 308 12.45 -7.63 0.87
CA LEU A 308 13.01 -8.97 0.92
C LEU A 308 12.20 -9.88 1.86
N ILE A 309 12.32 -11.18 1.63
CA ILE A 309 11.81 -12.24 2.50
C ILE A 309 12.99 -13.08 2.95
N ALA A 310 13.26 -13.10 4.25
CA ALA A 310 14.28 -13.96 4.88
C ALA A 310 13.68 -15.28 5.34
N GLY A 311 14.43 -16.37 5.19
CA GLY A 311 14.04 -17.70 5.66
C GLY A 311 13.01 -18.41 4.78
N PHE A 312 13.07 -18.18 3.48
CA PHE A 312 12.22 -18.89 2.52
C PHE A 312 12.55 -20.40 2.51
N PRO A 313 11.57 -21.33 2.38
CA PRO A 313 11.82 -22.77 2.39
C PRO A 313 12.93 -23.21 1.45
N GLY A 314 13.99 -23.81 2.01
CA GLY A 314 15.19 -24.26 1.30
C GLY A 314 16.22 -23.17 1.01
N GLU A 315 16.08 -21.98 1.58
CA GLU A 315 17.16 -21.01 1.69
C GLU A 315 18.27 -21.59 2.58
N THR A 316 19.52 -21.40 2.17
CA THR A 316 20.69 -21.86 2.91
C THR A 316 21.49 -20.67 3.43
N GLN A 317 22.43 -20.91 4.35
CA GLN A 317 23.36 -19.86 4.80
C GLN A 317 24.11 -19.21 3.62
N ALA A 318 24.49 -19.98 2.61
CA ALA A 318 25.15 -19.43 1.42
C ALA A 318 24.21 -18.55 0.56
N ASP A 319 22.92 -18.88 0.50
CA ASP A 319 21.92 -18.04 -0.19
C ASP A 319 21.72 -16.72 0.58
N HIS A 320 21.71 -16.76 1.91
CA HIS A 320 21.63 -15.57 2.77
C HIS A 320 22.86 -14.67 2.61
N GLU A 321 24.08 -15.25 2.67
CA GLU A 321 25.33 -14.51 2.42
C GLU A 321 25.34 -13.85 1.05
N GLU A 322 24.82 -14.52 0.02
CA GLU A 322 24.66 -13.96 -1.32
C GLU A 322 23.73 -12.75 -1.37
N VAL A 323 22.65 -12.74 -0.57
CA VAL A 323 21.75 -11.57 -0.45
C VAL A 323 22.45 -10.42 0.26
N MET A 324 23.23 -10.70 1.31
CA MET A 324 24.02 -9.68 2.00
C MET A 324 25.00 -8.99 1.03
N GLU A 325 25.75 -9.78 0.26
CA GLU A 325 26.66 -9.25 -0.78
C GLU A 325 25.92 -8.42 -1.82
N PHE A 326 24.74 -8.88 -2.25
CA PHE A 326 23.92 -8.15 -3.24
C PHE A 326 23.42 -6.81 -2.70
N ILE A 327 22.99 -6.75 -1.43
CA ILE A 327 22.54 -5.49 -0.80
C ILE A 327 23.70 -4.50 -0.68
N ASP A 328 24.88 -4.99 -0.26
CA ASP A 328 26.10 -4.17 -0.14
C ASP A 328 26.53 -3.61 -1.51
N GLU A 329 26.44 -4.41 -2.58
CA GLU A 329 26.76 -3.97 -3.95
C GLU A 329 25.72 -2.97 -4.50
N VAL A 330 24.43 -3.25 -4.26
CA VAL A 330 23.34 -2.46 -4.85
C VAL A 330 23.05 -1.20 -4.06
N GLU A 331 23.19 -1.22 -2.73
CA GLU A 331 22.88 -0.11 -1.85
C GLU A 331 21.50 0.51 -2.13
N PHE A 332 20.41 -0.16 -1.80
CA PHE A 332 19.06 0.41 -1.94
C PHE A 332 18.88 1.66 -1.08
N ASP A 333 18.11 2.63 -1.56
CA ASP A 333 17.76 3.82 -0.78
C ASP A 333 16.82 3.48 0.39
N ARG A 334 15.91 2.56 0.17
CA ARG A 334 14.97 2.04 1.17
C ARG A 334 14.82 0.53 1.00
N LEU A 335 14.87 -0.21 2.10
CA LEU A 335 14.71 -1.66 2.09
C LEU A 335 13.98 -2.11 3.36
N GLY A 336 13.01 -2.99 3.20
CA GLY A 336 12.33 -3.68 4.29
C GLY A 336 12.52 -5.19 4.18
N VAL A 337 12.74 -5.87 5.30
CA VAL A 337 12.87 -7.33 5.36
C VAL A 337 11.76 -7.91 6.21
N PHE A 338 11.07 -8.90 5.68
CA PHE A 338 10.08 -9.71 6.41
C PHE A 338 10.59 -11.14 6.53
N THR A 339 10.28 -11.80 7.62
CA THR A 339 10.44 -13.26 7.69
C THR A 339 9.38 -13.94 6.83
N TYR A 340 9.71 -15.10 6.28
CA TYR A 340 8.75 -15.88 5.51
C TYR A 340 7.55 -16.28 6.37
N SER A 341 6.36 -15.91 5.95
CA SER A 341 5.10 -16.32 6.57
C SER A 341 4.54 -17.56 5.85
N ARG A 342 4.39 -18.66 6.59
CA ARG A 342 3.85 -19.90 6.05
C ARG A 342 2.33 -19.84 5.89
N GLU A 343 1.89 -19.32 4.75
CA GLU A 343 0.48 -19.17 4.44
C GLU A 343 -0.11 -20.46 3.87
N GLU A 344 -1.13 -21.00 4.52
CA GLU A 344 -1.87 -22.16 4.04
C GLU A 344 -2.40 -21.93 2.61
N ASP A 345 -2.57 -22.98 1.85
CA ASP A 345 -2.99 -22.95 0.45
C ASP A 345 -2.00 -22.30 -0.53
N THR A 346 -0.81 -21.93 -0.08
CA THR A 346 0.29 -21.53 -0.97
C THR A 346 1.20 -22.72 -1.26
N PRO A 347 1.83 -22.79 -2.45
CA PRO A 347 2.79 -23.84 -2.75
C PRO A 347 3.96 -23.88 -1.73
N ALA A 348 4.46 -22.72 -1.31
CA ALA A 348 5.58 -22.63 -0.38
C ALA A 348 5.27 -23.24 1.00
N ALA A 349 4.02 -23.22 1.45
CA ALA A 349 3.62 -23.80 2.74
C ALA A 349 3.85 -25.31 2.84
N THR A 350 3.90 -26.01 1.69
CA THR A 350 4.10 -27.46 1.60
C THR A 350 5.49 -27.86 1.11
N MET A 351 6.36 -26.90 0.83
CA MET A 351 7.74 -27.17 0.45
C MET A 351 8.50 -27.84 1.61
N PRO A 352 9.42 -28.76 1.31
CA PRO A 352 10.37 -29.26 2.31
C PRO A 352 11.34 -28.15 2.73
N ASP A 353 12.14 -28.44 3.74
CA ASP A 353 13.22 -27.60 4.21
C ASP A 353 12.73 -26.22 4.71
N GLN A 354 11.65 -26.24 5.49
CA GLN A 354 11.15 -25.05 6.21
C GLN A 354 12.20 -24.60 7.22
N ILE A 355 12.47 -23.30 7.25
CA ILE A 355 13.42 -22.69 8.18
C ILE A 355 12.73 -22.43 9.52
N ASP A 356 13.45 -22.59 10.61
CA ASP A 356 12.92 -22.27 11.94
C ASP A 356 12.87 -20.76 12.17
N GLN A 357 11.96 -20.32 13.05
CA GLN A 357 11.70 -18.90 13.28
C GLN A 357 12.94 -18.14 13.78
N ASN A 358 13.76 -18.73 14.62
CA ASN A 358 14.94 -18.05 15.16
C ASN A 358 15.94 -17.73 14.04
N THR A 359 16.20 -18.68 13.15
CA THR A 359 17.06 -18.46 11.98
C THR A 359 16.49 -17.38 11.05
N MET A 360 15.18 -17.40 10.81
CA MET A 360 14.52 -16.36 10.01
C MET A 360 14.68 -14.97 10.64
N ASP A 361 14.51 -14.87 11.95
CA ASP A 361 14.63 -13.60 12.68
C ASP A 361 16.09 -13.10 12.69
N GLU A 362 17.08 -14.00 12.90
CA GLU A 362 18.52 -13.68 12.82
C GLU A 362 18.87 -13.13 11.42
N TRP A 363 18.48 -13.80 10.35
CA TRP A 363 18.75 -13.36 8.99
C TRP A 363 18.07 -12.03 8.64
N ARG A 364 16.81 -11.84 9.07
CA ARG A 364 16.13 -10.54 8.92
C ARG A 364 16.91 -9.42 9.61
N ASP A 365 17.35 -9.65 10.84
CA ASP A 365 18.04 -8.64 11.65
C ASP A 365 19.42 -8.30 11.08
N GLU A 366 20.16 -9.28 10.53
CA GLU A 366 21.42 -9.07 9.82
C GLU A 366 21.22 -8.20 8.56
N LEU A 367 20.23 -8.51 7.73
CA LEU A 367 19.90 -7.74 6.53
C LEU A 367 19.47 -6.30 6.88
N MET A 368 18.67 -6.14 7.93
CA MET A 368 18.23 -4.82 8.39
C MET A 368 19.39 -3.99 8.98
N ALA A 369 20.33 -4.63 9.69
CA ALA A 369 21.52 -3.95 10.21
C ALA A 369 22.42 -3.42 9.06
N LEU A 370 22.66 -4.25 8.04
CA LEU A 370 23.41 -3.84 6.86
C LEU A 370 22.70 -2.66 6.14
N GLN A 371 21.39 -2.77 5.94
CA GLN A 371 20.63 -1.68 5.30
C GLN A 371 20.65 -0.40 6.13
N GLN A 372 20.66 -0.47 7.45
CA GLN A 372 20.78 0.70 8.31
C GLN A 372 22.09 1.45 8.06
N GLU A 373 23.23 0.74 7.95
CA GLU A 373 24.53 1.35 7.61
C GLU A 373 24.48 2.03 6.23
N ILE A 374 23.93 1.37 5.22
CA ILE A 374 23.73 1.94 3.88
C ILE A 374 22.84 3.20 3.95
N SER A 375 21.76 3.15 4.73
CA SER A 375 20.84 4.28 4.86
C SER A 375 21.48 5.50 5.53
N ILE A 376 22.35 5.30 6.52
CA ILE A 376 23.17 6.36 7.16
C ILE A 376 24.02 7.05 6.11
N ASP A 377 24.77 6.29 5.30
CA ASP A 377 25.66 6.85 4.29
C ASP A 377 24.90 7.60 3.19
N LYS A 378 23.77 7.05 2.72
CA LYS A 378 22.91 7.71 1.73
C LYS A 378 22.26 8.98 2.26
N SER A 379 21.81 8.98 3.51
CA SER A 379 21.23 10.16 4.16
C SER A 379 22.31 11.24 4.35
N ALA A 380 23.52 10.87 4.77
CA ALA A 380 24.65 11.79 4.88
C ALA A 380 25.05 12.45 3.54
N GLN A 381 24.92 11.73 2.40
CA GLN A 381 25.16 12.27 1.06
C GLN A 381 24.15 13.34 0.62
N MET A 382 23.02 13.47 1.32
CA MET A 382 22.03 14.51 1.07
C MET A 382 22.41 15.85 1.72
N VAL A 383 23.29 15.86 2.71
CA VAL A 383 23.71 17.08 3.40
C VAL A 383 24.35 18.06 2.41
N GLY A 384 23.90 19.30 2.44
CA GLY A 384 24.30 20.38 1.53
C GLY A 384 23.48 20.48 0.25
N LYS A 385 22.63 19.50 -0.08
CA LYS A 385 21.72 19.57 -1.22
C LYS A 385 20.45 20.32 -0.84
N THR A 386 19.80 20.93 -1.83
CA THR A 386 18.46 21.50 -1.72
C THR A 386 17.49 20.58 -2.43
N ILE A 387 16.41 20.23 -1.76
CA ILE A 387 15.36 19.33 -2.27
C ILE A 387 13.98 19.93 -2.04
N ASP A 388 13.03 19.58 -2.89
CA ASP A 388 11.62 19.90 -2.67
C ASP A 388 11.01 18.97 -1.65
N VAL A 389 10.28 19.56 -0.70
CA VAL A 389 9.62 18.89 0.42
C VAL A 389 8.14 19.26 0.41
N MET A 390 7.27 18.26 0.45
CA MET A 390 5.86 18.45 0.73
C MET A 390 5.66 18.50 2.24
N VAL A 391 5.08 19.58 2.73
CA VAL A 391 4.79 19.78 4.15
C VAL A 391 3.68 18.84 4.60
N GLU A 392 3.89 18.10 5.68
CA GLU A 392 2.89 17.20 6.27
C GLU A 392 2.36 17.68 7.60
N GLY A 393 3.17 18.42 8.37
CA GLY A 393 2.76 18.90 9.67
C GLY A 393 3.75 19.86 10.31
N TYR A 394 3.41 20.25 11.54
CA TYR A 394 4.21 21.14 12.38
C TYR A 394 4.28 20.62 13.81
N ILE A 395 5.48 20.52 14.34
CA ILE A 395 5.77 20.12 15.72
C ILE A 395 5.97 21.38 16.54
N ALA A 396 4.94 21.78 17.28
CA ALA A 396 4.92 23.06 17.99
C ALA A 396 5.97 23.13 19.11
N GLU A 397 6.29 22.02 19.75
CA GLU A 397 7.27 21.96 20.85
C GLU A 397 8.68 22.32 20.39
N ASP A 398 9.05 21.90 19.19
CA ASP A 398 10.37 22.09 18.61
C ASP A 398 10.42 23.23 17.58
N ASN A 399 9.29 23.89 17.30
CA ASN A 399 9.14 24.87 16.24
C ASN A 399 9.67 24.38 14.88
N THR A 400 9.36 23.11 14.56
CA THR A 400 9.90 22.39 13.40
C THR A 400 8.76 21.89 12.52
N TYR A 401 8.87 22.13 11.21
CA TYR A 401 8.00 21.51 10.22
C TYR A 401 8.48 20.10 9.89
N VAL A 402 7.54 19.23 9.56
CA VAL A 402 7.81 17.88 9.08
C VAL A 402 7.18 17.70 7.70
N GLY A 403 7.90 17.03 6.82
CA GLY A 403 7.42 16.74 5.47
C GLY A 403 8.14 15.56 4.84
N ARG A 404 7.87 15.30 3.58
CA ARG A 404 8.52 14.23 2.78
C ARG A 404 9.13 14.80 1.52
N SER A 405 10.20 14.17 1.07
CA SER A 405 10.78 14.40 -0.25
C SER A 405 10.22 13.44 -1.30
N TYR A 406 10.59 13.63 -2.56
CA TYR A 406 10.27 12.70 -3.63
C TYR A 406 10.82 11.27 -3.36
N LYS A 407 11.83 11.15 -2.49
CA LYS A 407 12.50 9.89 -2.14
C LYS A 407 11.72 9.03 -1.14
N ASP A 408 10.65 9.57 -0.55
CA ASP A 408 9.99 8.98 0.61
C ASP A 408 8.49 8.81 0.37
N ALA A 409 8.01 7.56 0.45
CA ALA A 409 6.59 7.24 0.43
C ALA A 409 5.98 7.44 1.83
N PRO A 410 4.70 7.85 1.93
CA PRO A 410 4.06 8.11 3.21
C PRO A 410 3.96 6.83 4.05
N ASN A 411 4.13 6.99 5.36
CA ASN A 411 3.98 5.96 6.40
C ASN A 411 4.99 4.79 6.36
N VAL A 412 5.93 4.76 5.41
CA VAL A 412 6.88 3.63 5.26
C VAL A 412 8.33 4.05 5.11
N ASP A 413 8.61 5.28 4.69
CA ASP A 413 9.97 5.79 4.48
C ASP A 413 10.29 6.95 5.45
N GLY A 414 11.43 7.62 5.26
CA GLY A 414 11.90 8.68 6.14
C GLY A 414 11.16 10.01 5.98
N MET A 415 11.46 10.93 6.88
CA MET A 415 10.88 12.27 6.95
C MET A 415 11.96 13.33 6.77
N VAL A 416 11.53 14.55 6.46
CA VAL A 416 12.39 15.75 6.45
C VAL A 416 11.88 16.71 7.53
N PHE A 417 12.72 16.96 8.53
CA PHE A 417 12.46 17.94 9.58
C PHE A 417 13.15 19.25 9.22
N PHE A 418 12.44 20.38 9.25
CA PHE A 418 13.06 21.64 8.82
C PHE A 418 12.51 22.85 9.54
N GLU A 419 13.37 23.87 9.69
CA GLU A 419 13.02 25.17 10.22
C GLU A 419 12.50 26.08 9.08
N CYS A 420 11.49 26.89 9.41
CA CYS A 420 10.89 27.86 8.50
C CYS A 420 10.52 29.15 9.24
N GLY A 421 10.82 30.30 8.63
CA GLY A 421 10.52 31.64 9.19
C GLY A 421 9.08 32.12 8.92
N ARG A 422 8.24 31.35 8.23
CA ARG A 422 6.84 31.68 7.90
C ARG A 422 5.91 30.52 8.18
N GLU A 423 4.63 30.82 8.28
CA GLU A 423 3.61 29.77 8.41
C GLU A 423 3.41 29.01 7.10
N LEU A 424 3.32 27.67 7.19
CA LEU A 424 3.09 26.73 6.10
C LEU A 424 1.89 25.86 6.42
N MET A 425 1.20 25.44 5.39
CA MET A 425 0.08 24.48 5.48
C MET A 425 0.48 23.09 4.98
N SER A 426 -0.14 22.05 5.51
CA SER A 426 0.02 20.69 4.98
C SER A 426 -0.35 20.66 3.51
N GLY A 427 0.48 20.01 2.68
CA GLY A 427 0.36 20.01 1.23
C GLY A 427 1.11 21.14 0.50
N ASP A 428 1.68 22.12 1.23
CA ASP A 428 2.59 23.10 0.62
C ASP A 428 3.89 22.42 0.16
N PHE A 429 4.48 22.97 -0.91
CA PHE A 429 5.79 22.56 -1.40
C PHE A 429 6.80 23.65 -1.15
N VAL A 430 7.92 23.28 -0.54
CA VAL A 430 9.01 24.20 -0.20
C VAL A 430 10.36 23.58 -0.54
N SER A 431 11.32 24.43 -0.92
CA SER A 431 12.69 23.99 -1.13
C SER A 431 13.44 24.04 0.21
N VAL A 432 14.01 22.91 0.63
CA VAL A 432 14.72 22.75 1.89
C VAL A 432 16.18 22.42 1.63
N LYS A 433 17.09 23.20 2.18
CA LYS A 433 18.52 22.90 2.22
C LYS A 433 18.79 21.95 3.35
N ILE A 434 19.28 20.76 3.03
CA ILE A 434 19.62 19.74 4.01
C ILE A 434 20.87 20.11 4.76
N THR A 435 20.81 20.16 6.09
CA THR A 435 21.91 20.55 6.99
C THR A 435 22.41 19.40 7.86
N GLY A 436 21.62 18.31 7.98
CA GLY A 436 21.95 17.12 8.76
C GLY A 436 21.09 15.93 8.37
N SER A 437 21.42 14.77 8.92
CA SER A 437 20.69 13.52 8.72
C SER A 437 20.79 12.60 9.95
N THR A 438 19.81 11.72 10.09
CA THR A 438 19.87 10.53 10.95
C THR A 438 20.01 9.28 10.08
N GLU A 439 19.71 8.10 10.63
CA GLU A 439 19.71 6.85 9.87
C GLU A 439 18.72 6.89 8.69
N TYR A 440 17.54 7.49 8.90
CA TYR A 440 16.46 7.47 7.93
C TYR A 440 15.94 8.86 7.55
N ASP A 441 16.07 9.83 8.46
CA ASP A 441 15.46 11.14 8.32
C ASP A 441 16.49 12.21 7.95
N LEU A 442 16.01 13.30 7.37
CA LEU A 442 16.79 14.44 6.98
C LEU A 442 16.41 15.68 7.85
N MET A 443 17.37 16.54 8.11
CA MET A 443 17.16 17.81 8.77
C MET A 443 17.58 18.96 7.86
N GLY A 444 16.85 20.07 7.89
CA GLY A 444 17.16 21.19 7.00
C GLY A 444 16.58 22.52 7.42
N ILE A 445 16.77 23.48 6.55
CA ILE A 445 16.25 24.84 6.69
C ILE A 445 15.59 25.21 5.35
N MET A 446 14.37 25.75 5.40
CA MET A 446 13.70 26.23 4.20
C MET A 446 14.52 27.35 3.55
N GLU A 447 14.78 27.23 2.24
CA GLU A 447 15.37 28.33 1.48
C GLU A 447 14.29 29.36 1.16
N GLU A 448 14.51 30.61 1.59
CA GLU A 448 13.66 31.70 1.12
C GLU A 448 13.97 31.94 -0.37
N ASN A 449 12.97 31.85 -1.20
CA ASN A 449 13.10 32.24 -2.61
C ASN A 449 13.44 33.76 -2.63
N VAL A 450 14.66 34.10 -3.03
CA VAL A 450 15.15 35.47 -3.25
C VAL A 450 14.45 36.08 -4.47
#